data_88f294f66a45c7085a7d7fd27b8380e8
#
_entry.id   88f294f66a45c7085a7d7fd27b8380e8
#
_cell.length_a   1.000
_cell.length_b   1.000
_cell.length_c   1.000
_cell.angle_alpha   90.00
_cell.angle_beta   90.00
_cell.angle_gamma   90.00
#
_symmetry.space_group_name_H-M   'P 1'
#
loop_
_entity.id
_entity.type
_entity.pdbx_description
1 polymer ?
#
loop_
_entity_poly.entity_id
_entity_poly.type
_entity_poly.pdbx_seq_one_letter_code
_entity_poly.pdbx_strand_id
1 'polypeptide(L)'
;MKQILRKLFRNILQIEIIWKLFYPIVRVGNFLQSQKEYYHHQKKEENFEKLKKHLYPPIVRNGPFKGLKYPEFISYGSAIFPKIIGSYEAELHPVIEEFCKKEYSQIINIGSGEGYYVVGLAMRIPNAVIHAYELLPEAQKFIKQMAELNGVANRIVIHGKCTEEDLLSFSYSNRTLIICDCEGAEKEIFKQQIMKYISKCDLIIEVHDFVDINISDYLHHLFYETHSIKRIQSIDDIIKAKTYSYPELETLDLSTKYFALREGRPTIMEWLILKSKYYNQ
;
A
#
# COMPACT_ATOMS: atom_id res chain seq x y z
N MET A 1 -26.27 31.48 -15.29
CA MET A 1 -25.28 32.56 -15.24
C MET A 1 -23.85 32.05 -15.44
N LYS A 2 -23.28 31.11 -14.63
CA LYS A 2 -21.90 30.58 -14.81
C LYS A 2 -21.63 29.93 -16.18
N GLN A 3 -22.57 29.20 -16.78
CA GLN A 3 -22.39 28.57 -18.09
C GLN A 3 -22.38 29.59 -19.25
N ILE A 4 -23.20 30.63 -19.17
CA ILE A 4 -23.25 31.71 -20.17
C ILE A 4 -21.93 32.48 -20.14
N LEU A 5 -21.44 32.86 -18.95
CA LEU A 5 -20.14 33.49 -18.76
C LEU A 5 -18.98 32.64 -19.31
N ARG A 6 -18.97 31.33 -19.06
CA ARG A 6 -17.95 30.41 -19.61
C ARG A 6 -17.98 30.35 -21.14
N LYS A 7 -19.19 30.36 -21.75
CA LYS A 7 -19.32 30.36 -23.21
C LYS A 7 -18.87 31.70 -23.83
N LEU A 8 -19.22 32.83 -23.18
CA LEU A 8 -18.76 34.14 -23.57
C LEU A 8 -17.24 34.31 -23.48
N PHE A 9 -16.64 33.88 -22.35
CA PHE A 9 -15.17 33.85 -22.18
C PHE A 9 -14.48 32.97 -23.22
N ARG A 10 -15.04 31.80 -23.56
CA ARG A 10 -14.47 30.92 -24.57
C ARG A 10 -14.45 31.57 -25.97
N ASN A 11 -15.54 32.29 -26.33
CA ASN A 11 -15.62 32.99 -27.61
C ASN A 11 -14.70 34.22 -27.67
N ILE A 12 -14.55 34.95 -26.55
CA ILE A 12 -13.65 36.10 -26.45
C ILE A 12 -12.18 35.65 -26.56
N LEU A 13 -11.79 34.51 -25.93
CA LEU A 13 -10.45 33.97 -25.98
C LEU A 13 -10.06 33.37 -27.35
N GLN A 14 -11.00 33.16 -28.27
CA GLN A 14 -10.74 32.80 -29.66
C GLN A 14 -10.32 33.97 -30.55
N ILE A 15 -10.48 35.21 -30.04
CA ILE A 15 -10.06 36.44 -30.77
C ILE A 15 -8.56 36.62 -30.53
N GLU A 16 -7.76 36.48 -31.56
CA GLU A 16 -6.27 36.49 -31.50
C GLU A 16 -5.69 37.75 -30.80
N ILE A 17 -6.32 38.93 -31.05
CA ILE A 17 -5.90 40.16 -30.42
C ILE A 17 -6.10 40.14 -28.90
N ILE A 18 -7.22 39.59 -28.44
CA ILE A 18 -7.51 39.45 -27.02
C ILE A 18 -6.54 38.50 -26.34
N TRP A 19 -6.22 37.40 -27.03
CA TRP A 19 -5.22 36.43 -26.55
C TRP A 19 -3.84 37.07 -26.42
N LYS A 20 -3.41 37.88 -27.39
CA LYS A 20 -2.13 38.61 -27.32
C LYS A 20 -2.05 39.58 -26.13
N LEU A 21 -3.18 40.18 -25.72
CA LEU A 21 -3.25 41.06 -24.54
C LEU A 21 -3.19 40.29 -23.22
N PHE A 22 -3.83 39.11 -23.14
CA PHE A 22 -3.87 38.32 -21.93
C PHE A 22 -2.69 37.35 -21.79
N TYR A 23 -2.00 37.01 -22.87
CA TYR A 23 -0.86 36.09 -22.87
C TYR A 23 0.24 36.42 -21.85
N PRO A 24 0.66 37.70 -21.69
CA PRO A 24 1.63 38.06 -20.65
C PRO A 24 1.15 37.71 -19.24
N ILE A 25 -0.14 37.94 -18.93
CA ILE A 25 -0.76 37.63 -17.61
C ILE A 25 -0.77 36.14 -17.38
N VAL A 26 -1.16 35.34 -18.37
CA VAL A 26 -1.13 33.88 -18.30
C VAL A 26 0.29 33.38 -18.09
N ARG A 27 1.27 33.95 -18.78
CA ARG A 27 2.68 33.60 -18.63
C ARG A 27 3.20 33.88 -17.22
N VAL A 28 2.85 35.02 -16.64
CA VAL A 28 3.19 35.34 -15.26
C VAL A 28 2.49 34.37 -14.30
N GLY A 29 1.21 34.07 -14.52
CA GLY A 29 0.46 33.09 -13.73
C GLY A 29 1.12 31.69 -13.73
N ASN A 30 1.48 31.19 -14.90
CA ASN A 30 2.18 29.93 -15.05
C ASN A 30 3.57 29.93 -14.38
N PHE A 31 4.30 31.06 -14.50
CA PHE A 31 5.57 31.22 -13.81
C PHE A 31 5.42 31.19 -12.29
N LEU A 32 4.45 31.93 -11.73
CA LEU A 32 4.18 31.92 -10.28
C LEU A 32 3.75 30.52 -9.79
N GLN A 33 2.95 29.82 -10.59
CA GLN A 33 2.56 28.45 -10.28
C GLN A 33 3.78 27.51 -10.28
N SER A 34 4.65 27.58 -11.28
CA SER A 34 5.88 26.78 -11.33
C SER A 34 6.82 27.07 -10.15
N GLN A 35 6.95 28.35 -9.73
CA GLN A 35 7.74 28.72 -8.55
C GLN A 35 7.13 28.13 -7.26
N LYS A 36 5.81 28.15 -7.13
CA LYS A 36 5.12 27.53 -6.00
C LYS A 36 5.34 26.01 -5.97
N GLU A 37 5.23 25.33 -7.11
CA GLU A 37 5.48 23.90 -7.23
C GLU A 37 6.95 23.56 -6.89
N TYR A 38 7.90 24.34 -7.39
CA TYR A 38 9.32 24.22 -7.07
C TYR A 38 9.58 24.37 -5.56
N TYR A 39 9.01 25.39 -4.92
CA TYR A 39 9.12 25.59 -3.47
C TYR A 39 8.54 24.41 -2.68
N HIS A 40 7.36 23.90 -3.09
CA HIS A 40 6.76 22.73 -2.44
C HIS A 40 7.62 21.48 -2.63
N HIS A 41 8.25 21.32 -3.78
CA HIS A 41 9.17 20.20 -4.04
C HIS A 41 10.40 20.28 -3.13
N GLN A 42 11.06 21.43 -3.07
CA GLN A 42 12.21 21.64 -2.17
C GLN A 42 11.86 21.34 -0.71
N LYS A 43 10.72 21.85 -0.23
CA LYS A 43 10.28 21.59 1.15
C LYS A 43 10.01 20.10 1.42
N LYS A 44 9.51 19.36 0.41
CA LYS A 44 9.36 17.92 0.53
C LYS A 44 10.71 17.21 0.64
N GLU A 45 11.68 17.61 -0.16
CA GLU A 45 13.04 17.06 -0.12
C GLU A 45 13.74 17.35 1.20
N GLU A 46 13.65 18.59 1.69
CA GLU A 46 14.20 18.96 3.01
C GLU A 46 13.60 18.11 4.14
N ASN A 47 12.27 17.94 4.15
CA ASN A 47 11.61 17.08 5.13
C ASN A 47 12.03 15.62 5.00
N PHE A 48 12.19 15.12 3.76
CA PHE A 48 12.63 13.76 3.49
C PHE A 48 14.05 13.53 4.05
N GLU A 49 15.00 14.40 3.73
CA GLU A 49 16.37 14.28 4.20
C GLU A 49 16.48 14.45 5.73
N LYS A 50 15.70 15.36 6.32
CA LYS A 50 15.60 15.52 7.77
C LYS A 50 15.13 14.24 8.46
N LEU A 51 14.03 13.63 7.96
CA LEU A 51 13.52 12.39 8.53
C LEU A 51 14.42 11.20 8.26
N LYS A 52 15.00 11.10 7.08
CA LYS A 52 16.01 10.07 6.76
C LYS A 52 17.19 10.10 7.74
N LYS A 53 17.73 11.28 8.01
CA LYS A 53 18.81 11.45 9.00
C LYS A 53 18.33 11.09 10.42
N HIS A 54 17.11 11.48 10.79
CA HIS A 54 16.54 11.23 12.11
C HIS A 54 16.28 9.74 12.35
N LEU A 55 15.82 9.02 11.32
CA LEU A 55 15.41 7.62 11.39
C LEU A 55 16.53 6.63 10.95
N TYR A 56 17.72 7.13 10.64
CA TYR A 56 18.85 6.26 10.26
C TYR A 56 19.32 5.39 11.46
N PRO A 57 19.69 4.12 11.25
CA PRO A 57 19.58 3.34 10.00
C PRO A 57 18.13 2.98 9.67
N PRO A 58 17.82 2.61 8.39
CA PRO A 58 16.48 2.27 7.93
C PRO A 58 16.04 0.90 8.45
N ILE A 59 15.64 0.88 9.72
CA ILE A 59 15.14 -0.31 10.43
C ILE A 59 13.75 0.03 10.96
N VAL A 60 12.79 -0.85 10.77
CA VAL A 60 11.44 -0.71 11.31
C VAL A 60 11.47 -0.65 12.84
N ARG A 61 10.94 0.42 13.42
CA ARG A 61 11.06 0.72 14.86
C ARG A 61 9.97 0.09 15.71
N ASN A 62 8.76 0.02 15.19
CA ASN A 62 7.57 -0.42 15.92
C ASN A 62 6.72 -1.37 15.06
N GLY A 63 5.58 -1.82 15.59
CA GLY A 63 4.60 -2.66 14.88
C GLY A 63 5.05 -4.10 14.68
N PRO A 64 4.27 -4.88 13.90
CA PRO A 64 4.46 -6.33 13.75
C PRO A 64 5.82 -6.73 13.17
N PHE A 65 6.43 -5.86 12.37
CA PHE A 65 7.71 -6.13 11.69
C PHE A 65 8.88 -5.35 12.28
N LYS A 66 8.79 -4.99 13.56
CA LYS A 66 9.90 -4.36 14.28
C LYS A 66 11.21 -5.13 14.09
N GLY A 67 12.27 -4.41 13.72
CA GLY A 67 13.59 -4.97 13.42
C GLY A 67 13.85 -5.31 11.96
N LEU A 68 12.83 -5.22 11.09
CA LEU A 68 12.99 -5.39 9.64
C LEU A 68 13.94 -4.31 9.10
N LYS A 69 14.98 -4.74 8.42
CA LYS A 69 16.04 -3.87 7.87
C LYS A 69 15.74 -3.58 6.40
N TYR A 70 15.83 -2.32 6.03
CA TYR A 70 15.78 -1.87 4.64
C TYR A 70 17.20 -1.60 4.12
N PRO A 71 17.51 -1.91 2.85
CA PRO A 71 18.77 -1.50 2.23
C PRO A 71 18.90 0.02 2.16
N GLU A 72 17.83 0.71 1.82
CA GLU A 72 17.74 2.15 1.63
C GLU A 72 16.34 2.66 2.02
N PHE A 73 16.16 4.00 2.11
CA PHE A 73 14.86 4.63 2.34
C PHE A 73 14.05 4.69 1.04
N ILE A 74 13.72 3.52 0.48
CA ILE A 74 12.94 3.38 -0.76
C ILE A 74 11.71 2.53 -0.48
N SER A 75 10.58 2.91 -1.08
CA SER A 75 9.34 2.15 -1.13
C SER A 75 8.73 2.26 -2.52
N TYR A 76 8.07 1.24 -2.98
CA TYR A 76 7.40 1.17 -4.27
C TYR A 76 5.88 1.15 -4.05
N GLY A 77 5.18 2.11 -4.69
CA GLY A 77 3.73 2.23 -4.58
C GLY A 77 3.19 2.77 -3.24
N SER A 78 4.07 3.06 -2.25
CA SER A 78 3.67 3.46 -0.91
C SER A 78 4.70 4.35 -0.21
N ALA A 79 4.48 4.72 1.06
CA ALA A 79 5.31 5.65 1.81
C ALA A 79 6.34 4.94 2.69
N ILE A 80 7.62 5.32 2.59
CA ILE A 80 8.71 4.67 3.33
C ILE A 80 8.72 5.00 4.82
N PHE A 81 8.46 6.26 5.22
CA PHE A 81 8.59 6.66 6.62
C PHE A 81 7.59 5.98 7.55
N PRO A 82 6.28 5.83 7.22
CA PRO A 82 5.37 5.03 8.02
C PRO A 82 5.86 3.59 8.22
N LYS A 83 6.50 2.98 7.22
CA LYS A 83 7.09 1.64 7.33
C LYS A 83 8.27 1.63 8.29
N ILE A 84 9.21 2.59 8.19
CA ILE A 84 10.36 2.67 9.09
C ILE A 84 9.94 2.99 10.53
N ILE A 85 8.97 3.89 10.73
CA ILE A 85 8.39 4.16 12.05
C ILE A 85 7.67 2.92 12.58
N GLY A 86 7.09 2.13 11.69
CA GLY A 86 6.25 0.97 12.02
C GLY A 86 4.80 1.37 12.29
N SER A 87 4.32 2.41 11.62
CA SER A 87 2.93 2.89 11.67
C SER A 87 2.14 2.58 10.39
N TYR A 88 2.82 2.05 9.37
CA TYR A 88 2.19 1.70 8.10
C TYR A 88 1.08 0.68 8.32
N GLU A 89 -0.12 1.02 7.86
CA GLU A 89 -1.32 0.18 8.03
C GLU A 89 -1.52 -0.29 9.48
N ALA A 90 -1.33 0.61 10.44
CA ALA A 90 -1.44 0.27 11.86
C ALA A 90 -2.80 -0.31 12.24
N GLU A 91 -3.83 -0.05 11.45
CA GLU A 91 -5.17 -0.62 11.54
C GLU A 91 -5.17 -2.15 11.39
N LEU A 92 -4.22 -2.68 10.60
CA LEU A 92 -4.04 -4.12 10.37
C LEU A 92 -3.14 -4.80 11.41
N HIS A 93 -2.38 -4.06 12.21
CA HIS A 93 -1.41 -4.65 13.14
C HIS A 93 -2.01 -5.74 14.05
N PRO A 94 -3.20 -5.57 14.66
CA PRO A 94 -3.79 -6.64 15.48
C PRO A 94 -4.07 -7.93 14.68
N VAL A 95 -4.45 -7.78 13.40
CA VAL A 95 -4.72 -8.92 12.51
C VAL A 95 -3.42 -9.62 12.11
N ILE A 96 -2.40 -8.84 11.76
CA ILE A 96 -1.07 -9.38 11.43
C ILE A 96 -0.49 -10.13 12.63
N GLU A 97 -0.58 -9.55 13.84
CA GLU A 97 -0.13 -10.23 15.07
C GLU A 97 -0.91 -11.52 15.35
N GLU A 98 -2.22 -11.54 15.07
CA GLU A 98 -3.02 -12.76 15.17
C GLU A 98 -2.54 -13.81 14.15
N PHE A 99 -2.34 -13.39 12.89
CA PHE A 99 -1.96 -14.30 11.83
C PHE A 99 -0.52 -14.83 12.00
N CYS A 100 0.38 -14.02 12.54
CA CYS A 100 1.73 -14.48 12.87
C CYS A 100 1.79 -15.58 13.95
N LYS A 101 0.71 -15.77 14.72
CA LYS A 101 0.60 -16.86 15.72
C LYS A 101 0.06 -18.17 15.13
N LYS A 102 -0.40 -18.14 13.88
CA LYS A 102 -0.92 -19.32 13.19
C LYS A 102 0.22 -20.02 12.42
N GLU A 103 0.12 -21.35 12.32
CA GLU A 103 1.09 -22.17 11.59
C GLU A 103 0.77 -22.21 10.09
N TYR A 104 1.21 -21.17 9.37
CA TYR A 104 1.15 -21.18 7.91
C TYR A 104 2.40 -21.87 7.34
N SER A 105 2.18 -22.76 6.37
CA SER A 105 3.27 -23.38 5.60
C SER A 105 3.59 -22.61 4.32
N GLN A 106 2.62 -21.82 3.85
CA GLN A 106 2.69 -21.06 2.61
C GLN A 106 2.03 -19.69 2.79
N ILE A 107 2.67 -18.66 2.23
CA ILE A 107 2.12 -17.32 2.13
C ILE A 107 2.22 -16.88 0.67
N ILE A 108 1.13 -16.37 0.11
CA ILE A 108 1.09 -15.80 -1.24
C ILE A 108 0.81 -14.31 -1.08
N ASN A 109 1.75 -13.47 -1.48
CA ASN A 109 1.61 -12.03 -1.44
C ASN A 109 1.53 -11.47 -2.86
N ILE A 110 0.40 -10.89 -3.21
CA ILE A 110 0.07 -10.35 -4.54
C ILE A 110 0.13 -8.82 -4.44
N GLY A 111 0.98 -8.18 -5.25
CA GLY A 111 1.33 -6.77 -5.10
C GLY A 111 2.32 -6.59 -3.96
N SER A 112 3.53 -7.12 -4.15
CA SER A 112 4.51 -7.20 -3.05
C SER A 112 5.26 -5.91 -2.79
N GLY A 113 5.23 -4.95 -3.74
CA GLY A 113 6.03 -3.74 -3.66
C GLY A 113 7.52 -4.03 -3.41
N GLU A 114 8.13 -3.33 -2.49
CA GLU A 114 9.52 -3.58 -2.08
C GLU A 114 9.69 -4.76 -1.12
N GLY A 115 8.60 -5.39 -0.66
CA GLY A 115 8.67 -6.58 0.18
C GLY A 115 8.42 -6.36 1.67
N TYR A 116 7.75 -5.29 2.09
CA TYR A 116 7.43 -5.04 3.50
C TYR A 116 6.70 -6.22 4.16
N TYR A 117 5.59 -6.68 3.57
CA TYR A 117 4.88 -7.86 4.04
C TYR A 117 5.64 -9.15 3.79
N VAL A 118 6.24 -9.32 2.62
CA VAL A 118 6.98 -10.52 2.21
C VAL A 118 8.09 -10.84 3.21
N VAL A 119 8.99 -9.89 3.44
CA VAL A 119 10.15 -10.09 4.32
C VAL A 119 9.73 -10.06 5.79
N GLY A 120 8.81 -9.15 6.15
CA GLY A 120 8.27 -9.08 7.51
C GLY A 120 7.61 -10.38 7.97
N LEU A 121 6.77 -10.98 7.14
CA LEU A 121 6.13 -12.28 7.43
C LEU A 121 7.14 -13.43 7.40
N ALA A 122 8.13 -13.40 6.49
CA ALA A 122 9.19 -14.40 6.49
C ALA A 122 10.00 -14.41 7.80
N MET A 123 10.22 -13.24 8.40
CA MET A 123 10.88 -13.13 9.71
C MET A 123 9.98 -13.67 10.85
N ARG A 124 8.68 -13.43 10.77
CA ARG A 124 7.71 -13.76 11.84
C ARG A 124 7.19 -15.19 11.78
N ILE A 125 7.15 -15.81 10.60
CA ILE A 125 6.61 -17.15 10.35
C ILE A 125 7.72 -18.03 9.73
N PRO A 126 8.61 -18.60 10.54
CA PRO A 126 9.86 -19.21 10.08
C PRO A 126 9.66 -20.47 9.24
N ASN A 127 8.50 -21.13 9.33
CA ASN A 127 8.21 -22.39 8.61
C ASN A 127 7.50 -22.14 7.26
N ALA A 128 7.10 -20.90 6.96
CA ALA A 128 6.40 -20.60 5.72
C ALA A 128 7.36 -20.37 4.55
N VAL A 129 6.99 -20.87 3.38
CA VAL A 129 7.52 -20.42 2.08
C VAL A 129 6.65 -19.27 1.59
N ILE A 130 7.27 -18.21 1.12
CA ILE A 130 6.56 -17.00 0.68
C ILE A 130 6.71 -16.82 -0.83
N HIS A 131 5.59 -16.77 -1.52
CA HIS A 131 5.50 -16.46 -2.94
C HIS A 131 5.14 -14.99 -3.10
N ALA A 132 6.10 -14.19 -3.58
CA ALA A 132 5.97 -12.76 -3.78
C ALA A 132 5.69 -12.46 -5.24
N TYR A 133 4.49 -11.94 -5.54
CA TYR A 133 4.11 -11.50 -6.88
C TYR A 133 4.26 -9.99 -6.99
N GLU A 134 5.12 -9.54 -7.91
CA GLU A 134 5.41 -8.13 -8.13
C GLU A 134 5.70 -7.88 -9.61
N LEU A 135 5.07 -6.84 -10.18
CA LEU A 135 5.21 -6.50 -11.61
C LEU A 135 6.50 -5.76 -11.93
N LEU A 136 6.95 -4.89 -11.03
CA LEU A 136 8.07 -3.99 -11.27
C LEU A 136 9.41 -4.71 -11.03
N PRO A 137 10.30 -4.85 -12.05
CA PRO A 137 11.59 -5.52 -11.88
C PRO A 137 12.48 -4.88 -10.81
N GLU A 138 12.39 -3.56 -10.65
CA GLU A 138 13.14 -2.82 -9.63
C GLU A 138 12.69 -3.19 -8.22
N ALA A 139 11.37 -3.32 -8.01
CA ALA A 139 10.79 -3.77 -6.75
C ALA A 139 11.15 -5.23 -6.47
N GLN A 140 11.09 -6.12 -7.45
CA GLN A 140 11.56 -7.51 -7.32
C GLN A 140 13.02 -7.59 -6.88
N LYS A 141 13.88 -6.77 -7.47
CA LYS A 141 15.31 -6.69 -7.08
C LYS A 141 15.45 -6.21 -5.63
N PHE A 142 14.62 -5.25 -5.23
CA PHE A 142 14.64 -4.72 -3.87
C PHE A 142 14.14 -5.76 -2.85
N ILE A 143 13.09 -6.54 -3.17
CA ILE A 143 12.64 -7.68 -2.35
C ILE A 143 13.82 -8.63 -2.09
N LYS A 144 14.57 -8.97 -3.14
CA LYS A 144 15.74 -9.86 -3.00
C LYS A 144 16.78 -9.28 -2.04
N GLN A 145 17.14 -8.01 -2.20
CA GLN A 145 18.11 -7.33 -1.32
C GLN A 145 17.61 -7.27 0.14
N MET A 146 16.32 -6.94 0.35
CA MET A 146 15.72 -6.97 1.68
C MET A 146 15.73 -8.36 2.30
N ALA A 147 15.39 -9.38 1.53
CA ALA A 147 15.37 -10.77 1.98
C ALA A 147 16.77 -11.25 2.40
N GLU A 148 17.80 -10.94 1.62
CA GLU A 148 19.21 -11.22 1.93
C GLU A 148 19.65 -10.49 3.21
N LEU A 149 19.36 -9.19 3.31
CA LEU A 149 19.72 -8.36 4.47
C LEU A 149 19.10 -8.84 5.78
N ASN A 150 17.93 -9.47 5.71
CA ASN A 150 17.17 -9.99 6.85
C ASN A 150 17.34 -11.50 7.06
N GLY A 151 18.16 -12.19 6.25
CA GLY A 151 18.48 -13.60 6.40
C GLY A 151 17.34 -14.56 6.10
N VAL A 152 16.38 -14.17 5.23
CA VAL A 152 15.17 -14.97 4.90
C VAL A 152 15.06 -15.32 3.42
N ALA A 153 16.06 -15.00 2.61
CA ALA A 153 16.04 -15.16 1.15
C ALA A 153 15.76 -16.60 0.69
N ASN A 154 16.19 -17.59 1.46
CA ASN A 154 15.99 -19.02 1.13
C ASN A 154 14.54 -19.49 1.20
N ARG A 155 13.62 -18.67 1.71
CA ARG A 155 12.19 -19.00 1.84
C ARG A 155 11.27 -18.08 1.03
N ILE A 156 11.84 -17.21 0.20
CA ILE A 156 11.09 -16.28 -0.63
C ILE A 156 11.30 -16.62 -2.10
N VAL A 157 10.20 -16.85 -2.81
CA VAL A 157 10.16 -17.09 -4.26
C VAL A 157 9.51 -15.88 -4.91
N ILE A 158 10.24 -15.20 -5.80
CA ILE A 158 9.78 -13.97 -6.44
C ILE A 158 9.23 -14.32 -7.82
N HIS A 159 8.03 -13.82 -8.11
CA HIS A 159 7.30 -14.01 -9.37
C HIS A 159 6.99 -12.65 -10.02
N GLY A 160 6.57 -12.68 -11.29
CA GLY A 160 6.05 -11.53 -12.02
C GLY A 160 4.59 -11.23 -11.68
N LYS A 161 3.76 -10.99 -12.71
CA LYS A 161 2.32 -10.79 -12.56
C LYS A 161 1.65 -12.04 -12.00
N CYS A 162 0.79 -11.85 -11.00
CA CYS A 162 -0.09 -12.93 -10.53
C CYS A 162 -1.30 -13.04 -11.46
N THR A 163 -1.62 -14.27 -11.86
CA THR A 163 -2.84 -14.60 -12.61
C THR A 163 -3.68 -15.59 -11.82
N GLU A 164 -4.91 -15.80 -12.25
CA GLU A 164 -5.77 -16.83 -11.69
C GLU A 164 -5.14 -18.24 -11.85
N GLU A 165 -4.52 -18.50 -13.01
CA GLU A 165 -3.84 -19.78 -13.30
C GLU A 165 -2.68 -20.03 -12.35
N ASP A 166 -1.95 -18.99 -11.94
CA ASP A 166 -0.90 -19.12 -10.94
C ASP A 166 -1.50 -19.61 -9.61
N LEU A 167 -2.60 -18.98 -9.17
CA LEU A 167 -3.27 -19.40 -7.94
C LEU A 167 -3.85 -20.84 -8.05
N LEU A 168 -4.35 -21.23 -9.20
CA LEU A 168 -4.83 -22.59 -9.44
C LEU A 168 -3.72 -23.65 -9.41
N SER A 169 -2.46 -23.26 -9.65
CA SER A 169 -1.30 -24.14 -9.68
C SER A 169 -0.78 -24.54 -8.29
N PHE A 170 -1.14 -23.79 -7.23
CA PHE A 170 -0.68 -24.08 -5.89
C PHE A 170 -1.39 -25.27 -5.25
N SER A 171 -0.66 -25.98 -4.38
CA SER A 171 -1.26 -26.95 -3.47
C SER A 171 -1.71 -26.25 -2.19
N TYR A 172 -2.97 -26.39 -1.84
CA TYR A 172 -3.59 -25.86 -0.61
C TYR A 172 -3.85 -26.96 0.43
N SER A 173 -3.01 -27.99 0.44
CA SER A 173 -3.10 -29.10 1.41
C SER A 173 -2.83 -28.66 2.85
N ASN A 174 -2.01 -27.63 3.02
CA ASN A 174 -1.64 -27.05 4.30
C ASN A 174 -2.21 -25.62 4.43
N ARG A 175 -2.17 -25.08 5.66
CA ARG A 175 -2.68 -23.76 5.94
C ARG A 175 -1.91 -22.67 5.15
N THR A 176 -2.63 -21.91 4.38
CA THR A 176 -2.11 -20.84 3.51
C THR A 176 -2.69 -19.50 3.90
N LEU A 177 -1.86 -18.45 3.88
CA LEU A 177 -2.28 -17.06 3.97
C LEU A 177 -2.09 -16.39 2.60
N ILE A 178 -3.11 -15.67 2.14
CA ILE A 178 -3.04 -14.85 0.93
C ILE A 178 -3.16 -13.38 1.34
N ILE A 179 -2.22 -12.55 0.93
CA ILE A 179 -2.29 -11.09 1.08
C ILE A 179 -2.34 -10.51 -0.33
N CYS A 180 -3.34 -9.69 -0.60
CA CYS A 180 -3.55 -9.11 -1.92
C CYS A 180 -3.74 -7.60 -1.80
N ASP A 181 -2.89 -6.88 -2.51
CA ASP A 181 -2.95 -5.45 -2.78
C ASP A 181 -2.53 -5.28 -4.25
N CYS A 182 -3.51 -5.30 -5.17
CA CYS A 182 -3.25 -5.42 -6.62
C CYS A 182 -3.87 -4.29 -7.45
N GLU A 183 -4.12 -3.14 -6.80
CA GLU A 183 -4.45 -1.86 -7.46
C GLU A 183 -5.68 -1.94 -8.41
N GLY A 184 -6.71 -2.73 -8.02
CA GLY A 184 -7.98 -2.83 -8.73
C GLY A 184 -8.14 -4.09 -9.58
N ALA A 185 -7.17 -5.02 -9.57
CA ALA A 185 -7.28 -6.30 -10.30
C ALA A 185 -7.92 -7.44 -9.47
N GLU A 186 -8.52 -7.15 -8.31
CA GLU A 186 -9.06 -8.17 -7.38
C GLU A 186 -10.09 -9.07 -8.03
N LYS A 187 -10.98 -8.49 -8.86
CA LYS A 187 -12.03 -9.25 -9.59
C LYS A 187 -11.47 -10.13 -10.70
N GLU A 188 -10.29 -9.80 -11.23
CA GLU A 188 -9.62 -10.61 -12.25
C GLU A 188 -8.92 -11.82 -11.62
N ILE A 189 -8.40 -11.65 -10.40
CA ILE A 189 -7.65 -12.68 -9.66
C ILE A 189 -8.60 -13.62 -8.94
N PHE A 190 -9.58 -13.07 -8.20
CA PHE A 190 -10.51 -13.87 -7.41
C PHE A 190 -11.82 -14.12 -8.17
N LYS A 191 -11.92 -15.28 -8.84
CA LYS A 191 -13.14 -15.71 -9.54
C LYS A 191 -13.79 -16.91 -8.86
N GLN A 192 -15.02 -17.22 -9.22
CA GLN A 192 -15.78 -18.32 -8.63
C GLN A 192 -15.05 -19.67 -8.70
N GLN A 193 -14.32 -19.93 -9.77
CA GLN A 193 -13.66 -21.21 -9.98
C GLN A 193 -12.49 -21.46 -9.03
N ILE A 194 -11.85 -20.40 -8.48
CA ILE A 194 -10.75 -20.55 -7.53
C ILE A 194 -11.24 -20.92 -6.12
N MET A 195 -12.53 -20.66 -5.80
CA MET A 195 -13.07 -20.80 -4.45
C MET A 195 -12.92 -22.22 -3.88
N LYS A 196 -13.04 -23.26 -4.72
CA LYS A 196 -12.83 -24.65 -4.29
C LYS A 196 -11.40 -24.93 -3.77
N TYR A 197 -10.43 -24.09 -4.16
CA TYR A 197 -9.04 -24.23 -3.74
C TYR A 197 -8.72 -23.37 -2.51
N ILE A 198 -9.14 -22.09 -2.54
CA ILE A 198 -8.76 -21.12 -1.51
C ILE A 198 -9.75 -21.02 -0.35
N SER A 199 -10.84 -21.79 -0.35
CA SER A 199 -11.83 -21.79 0.76
C SER A 199 -11.23 -22.15 2.13
N LYS A 200 -10.06 -22.80 2.14
CA LYS A 200 -9.29 -23.12 3.35
C LYS A 200 -8.20 -22.09 3.70
N CYS A 201 -7.99 -21.07 2.87
CA CYS A 201 -6.99 -20.05 3.13
C CYS A 201 -7.55 -18.96 4.05
N ASP A 202 -6.69 -18.34 4.85
CA ASP A 202 -7.00 -17.03 5.41
C ASP A 202 -6.52 -15.94 4.41
N LEU A 203 -7.27 -14.82 4.28
CA LEU A 203 -6.89 -13.76 3.34
C LEU A 203 -6.94 -12.39 3.98
N ILE A 204 -6.08 -11.49 3.51
CA ILE A 204 -6.16 -10.03 3.68
C ILE A 204 -6.20 -9.45 2.27
N ILE A 205 -7.26 -8.73 1.93
CA ILE A 205 -7.40 -8.11 0.60
C ILE A 205 -7.62 -6.62 0.80
N GLU A 206 -6.73 -5.79 0.29
CA GLU A 206 -6.99 -4.36 0.12
C GLU A 206 -7.97 -4.18 -1.04
N VAL A 207 -8.99 -3.35 -0.82
CA VAL A 207 -10.09 -3.19 -1.78
C VAL A 207 -9.97 -1.83 -2.45
N HIS A 208 -9.96 -1.82 -3.78
CA HIS A 208 -9.78 -0.61 -4.58
C HIS A 208 -11.11 -0.11 -5.19
N ASP A 209 -12.12 0.10 -4.34
CA ASP A 209 -13.45 0.58 -4.77
C ASP A 209 -13.42 1.95 -5.48
N PHE A 210 -12.35 2.72 -5.34
CA PHE A 210 -12.17 3.95 -6.10
C PHE A 210 -11.80 3.70 -7.57
N VAL A 211 -11.37 2.48 -7.92
CA VAL A 211 -11.13 2.02 -9.30
C VAL A 211 -12.42 1.44 -9.88
N ASP A 212 -13.07 0.53 -9.16
CA ASP A 212 -14.40 -0.01 -9.49
C ASP A 212 -15.20 -0.20 -8.20
N ILE A 213 -16.24 0.61 -8.03
CA ILE A 213 -17.12 0.66 -6.83
C ILE A 213 -17.72 -0.69 -6.44
N ASN A 214 -17.71 -1.67 -7.31
CA ASN A 214 -18.32 -2.99 -7.08
C ASN A 214 -17.30 -4.04 -6.55
N ILE A 215 -16.04 -3.71 -6.32
CA ILE A 215 -15.02 -4.70 -5.91
C ILE A 215 -15.37 -5.28 -4.55
N SER A 216 -15.64 -4.45 -3.55
CA SER A 216 -15.93 -4.90 -2.18
C SER A 216 -17.19 -5.78 -2.12
N ASP A 217 -18.25 -5.40 -2.83
CA ASP A 217 -19.49 -6.18 -2.87
C ASP A 217 -19.30 -7.51 -3.60
N TYR A 218 -18.57 -7.51 -4.70
CA TYR A 218 -18.20 -8.73 -5.43
C TYR A 218 -17.42 -9.70 -4.54
N LEU A 219 -16.37 -9.24 -3.90
CA LEU A 219 -15.54 -10.08 -3.01
C LEU A 219 -16.35 -10.57 -1.80
N HIS A 220 -17.20 -9.73 -1.22
CA HIS A 220 -18.07 -10.14 -0.13
C HIS A 220 -18.98 -11.29 -0.56
N HIS A 221 -19.67 -11.19 -1.70
CA HIS A 221 -20.52 -12.26 -2.23
C HIS A 221 -19.73 -13.54 -2.58
N LEU A 222 -18.49 -13.38 -3.06
CA LEU A 222 -17.64 -14.52 -3.41
C LEU A 222 -17.23 -15.33 -2.18
N PHE A 223 -16.93 -14.66 -1.06
CA PHE A 223 -16.31 -15.30 0.12
C PHE A 223 -17.28 -15.60 1.27
N TYR A 224 -18.50 -15.01 1.31
CA TYR A 224 -19.37 -15.06 2.50
C TYR A 224 -19.76 -16.48 2.94
N GLU A 225 -19.89 -17.43 2.03
CA GLU A 225 -20.21 -18.83 2.36
C GLU A 225 -19.07 -19.54 3.08
N THR A 226 -17.83 -19.30 2.66
CA THR A 226 -16.65 -20.06 3.07
C THR A 226 -15.82 -19.36 4.15
N HIS A 227 -15.98 -18.04 4.32
CA HIS A 227 -15.18 -17.25 5.25
C HIS A 227 -16.03 -16.41 6.19
N SER A 228 -15.52 -16.16 7.38
CA SER A 228 -15.93 -15.02 8.19
C SER A 228 -15.23 -13.77 7.69
N ILE A 229 -16.01 -12.70 7.46
CA ILE A 229 -15.52 -11.47 6.84
C ILE A 229 -15.54 -10.35 7.86
N LYS A 230 -14.38 -9.72 8.11
CA LYS A 230 -14.27 -8.48 8.87
C LYS A 230 -13.74 -7.39 7.97
N ARG A 231 -14.37 -6.21 7.99
CA ARG A 231 -13.92 -5.02 7.27
C ARG A 231 -13.13 -4.13 8.21
N ILE A 232 -12.02 -3.59 7.73
CA ILE A 232 -11.18 -2.61 8.43
C ILE A 232 -10.96 -1.44 7.49
N GLN A 233 -11.20 -0.23 7.96
CA GLN A 233 -10.97 0.98 7.18
C GLN A 233 -9.67 1.66 7.58
N SER A 234 -9.02 2.30 6.63
CA SER A 234 -7.84 3.13 6.87
C SER A 234 -8.22 4.39 7.65
N ILE A 235 -7.27 4.88 8.43
CA ILE A 235 -7.40 6.14 9.15
C ILE A 235 -6.77 7.25 8.29
N ASP A 236 -7.45 8.39 8.21
CA ASP A 236 -6.97 9.58 7.50
C ASP A 236 -5.61 10.05 8.03
N ASP A 237 -4.73 10.47 7.11
CA ASP A 237 -3.35 10.87 7.44
C ASP A 237 -3.27 12.05 8.43
N ILE A 238 -4.25 12.97 8.40
CA ILE A 238 -4.31 14.09 9.35
C ILE A 238 -4.67 13.58 10.74
N ILE A 239 -5.57 12.60 10.84
CA ILE A 239 -5.93 11.97 12.10
C ILE A 239 -4.72 11.20 12.65
N LYS A 240 -4.02 10.41 11.81
CA LYS A 240 -2.78 9.71 12.21
C LYS A 240 -1.77 10.69 12.80
N ALA A 241 -1.52 11.83 12.14
CA ALA A 241 -0.56 12.84 12.60
C ALA A 241 -0.93 13.45 13.98
N LYS A 242 -2.21 13.57 14.27
CA LYS A 242 -2.71 14.15 15.53
C LYS A 242 -2.83 13.15 16.67
N THR A 243 -3.03 11.86 16.38
CA THR A 243 -3.40 10.86 17.40
C THR A 243 -2.35 9.79 17.60
N TYR A 244 -1.51 9.48 16.61
CA TYR A 244 -0.48 8.47 16.75
C TYR A 244 0.69 9.00 17.57
N SER A 245 1.14 8.19 18.51
CA SER A 245 2.27 8.48 19.39
C SER A 245 3.34 7.41 19.24
N TYR A 246 4.51 7.83 18.76
CA TYR A 246 5.70 7.01 18.63
C TYR A 246 6.89 7.77 19.20
N PRO A 247 7.80 7.10 19.93
CA PRO A 247 8.98 7.79 20.52
C PRO A 247 9.79 8.58 19.51
N GLU A 248 9.90 8.07 18.27
CA GLU A 248 10.64 8.69 17.18
C GLU A 248 10.03 10.03 16.72
N LEU A 249 8.79 10.31 17.09
CA LEU A 249 8.06 11.50 16.66
C LEU A 249 7.90 12.56 17.75
N GLU A 250 8.25 12.26 19.01
CA GLU A 250 7.95 13.14 20.15
C GLU A 250 8.54 14.55 20.00
N THR A 251 9.75 14.67 19.45
CA THR A 251 10.45 15.95 19.25
C THR A 251 10.09 16.68 17.97
N LEU A 252 9.23 16.09 17.11
CA LEU A 252 8.88 16.65 15.82
C LEU A 252 7.63 17.55 15.93
N ASP A 253 7.63 18.64 15.16
CA ASP A 253 6.44 19.46 14.98
C ASP A 253 5.34 18.72 14.21
N LEU A 254 4.09 19.20 14.31
CA LEU A 254 2.92 18.53 13.71
C LEU A 254 3.03 18.36 12.18
N SER A 255 3.63 19.33 11.49
CA SER A 255 3.80 19.24 10.03
C SER A 255 4.79 18.13 9.65
N THR A 256 5.86 18.00 10.41
CA THR A 256 6.85 16.92 10.23
C THR A 256 6.26 15.56 10.63
N LYS A 257 5.47 15.49 11.72
CA LYS A 257 4.71 14.28 12.08
C LYS A 257 3.76 13.84 10.97
N TYR A 258 3.01 14.79 10.41
CA TYR A 258 2.13 14.52 9.28
C TYR A 258 2.91 13.95 8.08
N PHE A 259 4.05 14.57 7.72
CA PHE A 259 4.89 14.06 6.64
C PHE A 259 5.46 12.67 6.92
N ALA A 260 5.79 12.38 8.18
CA ALA A 260 6.36 11.12 8.62
C ALA A 260 5.34 9.96 8.67
N LEU A 261 4.08 10.26 8.97
CA LEU A 261 3.02 9.26 9.18
C LEU A 261 2.09 9.06 7.99
N ARG A 262 2.10 10.01 7.03
CA ARG A 262 1.19 9.94 5.89
C ARG A 262 1.50 8.74 4.99
N GLU A 263 0.47 8.04 4.60
CA GLU A 263 0.52 6.95 3.63
C GLU A 263 0.18 7.43 2.22
N GLY A 264 -0.51 8.59 2.09
CA GLY A 264 -0.83 9.20 0.82
C GLY A 264 -1.95 8.53 0.05
N ARG A 265 -2.85 7.85 0.74
CA ARG A 265 -3.99 7.14 0.15
C ARG A 265 -4.94 8.12 -0.55
N PRO A 266 -5.52 7.75 -1.71
CA PRO A 266 -6.40 8.64 -2.48
C PRO A 266 -7.75 8.88 -1.77
N THR A 267 -8.17 7.95 -0.92
CA THR A 267 -9.42 7.97 -0.15
C THR A 267 -9.27 7.14 1.12
N ILE A 268 -10.33 7.02 1.92
CA ILE A 268 -10.40 5.98 2.95
C ILE A 268 -10.48 4.63 2.26
N MET A 269 -9.44 3.83 2.43
CA MET A 269 -9.34 2.48 1.88
C MET A 269 -9.95 1.46 2.84
N GLU A 270 -10.26 0.29 2.32
CA GLU A 270 -10.81 -0.81 3.11
C GLU A 270 -10.00 -2.09 2.88
N TRP A 271 -9.84 -2.86 3.94
CA TRP A 271 -9.35 -4.24 3.86
C TRP A 271 -10.42 -5.23 4.25
N LEU A 272 -10.57 -6.30 3.47
CA LEU A 272 -11.34 -7.49 3.86
C LEU A 272 -10.41 -8.49 4.54
N ILE A 273 -10.71 -8.80 5.80
CA ILE A 273 -10.04 -9.85 6.55
C ILE A 273 -10.92 -11.09 6.52
N LEU A 274 -10.46 -12.09 5.81
CA LEU A 274 -11.20 -13.30 5.50
C LEU A 274 -10.57 -14.48 6.25
N LYS A 275 -11.28 -15.00 7.25
CA LYS A 275 -10.84 -16.17 8.01
C LYS A 275 -11.65 -17.40 7.57
N SER A 276 -10.97 -18.43 7.12
CA SER A 276 -11.62 -19.66 6.69
C SER A 276 -12.48 -20.26 7.81
N LYS A 277 -13.74 -20.59 7.49
CA LYS A 277 -14.64 -21.30 8.39
C LYS A 277 -14.23 -22.76 8.60
N TYR A 278 -13.38 -23.29 7.72
CA TYR A 278 -12.92 -24.68 7.78
C TYR A 278 -12.14 -25.01 9.05
N TYR A 279 -11.37 -24.08 9.59
CA TYR A 279 -10.57 -24.28 10.80
C TYR A 279 -11.30 -23.93 12.11
N ASN A 280 -12.55 -23.48 12.02
CA ASN A 280 -13.38 -23.10 13.16
C ASN A 280 -14.49 -24.15 13.44
N GLN A 281 -14.41 -25.34 12.80
CA GLN A 281 -15.33 -26.47 13.01
C GLN A 281 -14.79 -27.46 14.04
#